data_31652bcd4f0c9355b4339b5236373d9e
#
_entry.id   31652bcd4f0c9355b4339b5236373d9e
#
_cell.length_a   1.000
_cell.length_b   1.000
_cell.length_c   1.000
_cell.angle_alpha   90.00
_cell.angle_beta   90.00
_cell.angle_gamma   90.00
#
_symmetry.space_group_name_H-M   'P 1'
#
loop_
_entity.id
_entity.type
_entity.pdbx_description
1 polymer ?
#
loop_
_entity_poly.entity_id
_entity_poly.type
_entity_poly.pdbx_seq_one_letter_code
_entity_poly.pdbx_strand_id
1 'polypeptide(L)'
;SLFYHGYYVNTLAALTALEAVDCDLSDGQAKYRAALSSLELETPTGMVTLDANRQAVADICLTEVAEADDGSLYNKVVKVTPQVPQTMGMDPEAFLALGPVGRDNPECK
;
A
#
# COMPACT_ATOMS: atom_id res chain seq x y z
N SER A 1 -14.36 3.81 -2.41
CA SER A 1 -14.30 2.69 -1.45
C SER A 1 -12.88 2.16 -1.34
N LEU A 2 -12.54 1.51 -0.25
CA LEU A 2 -11.24 0.89 0.00
C LEU A 2 -10.84 -0.08 -1.13
N PHE A 3 -11.76 -0.92 -1.56
CA PHE A 3 -11.51 -1.90 -2.61
C PHE A 3 -11.26 -1.25 -3.98
N TYR A 4 -12.02 -0.22 -4.34
CA TYR A 4 -11.80 0.49 -5.59
C TYR A 4 -10.40 1.10 -5.65
N HIS A 5 -9.97 1.77 -4.58
CA HIS A 5 -8.63 2.33 -4.47
C HIS A 5 -7.54 1.26 -4.59
N GLY A 6 -7.70 0.14 -3.86
CA GLY A 6 -6.76 -0.98 -3.92
C GLY A 6 -6.60 -1.56 -5.33
N TYR A 7 -7.70 -1.81 -6.03
CA TYR A 7 -7.65 -2.29 -7.42
C TYR A 7 -6.97 -1.30 -8.35
N TYR A 8 -7.29 0.00 -8.22
CA TYR A 8 -6.66 1.04 -9.02
C TYR A 8 -5.14 1.07 -8.81
N VAL A 9 -4.68 1.17 -7.56
CA VAL A 9 -3.25 1.26 -7.24
C VAL A 9 -2.49 0.01 -7.65
N ASN A 10 -3.04 -1.18 -7.38
CA ASN A 10 -2.38 -2.44 -7.76
C ASN A 10 -2.28 -2.60 -9.28
N THR A 11 -3.32 -2.23 -10.02
CA THR A 11 -3.29 -2.27 -11.50
C THR A 11 -2.28 -1.27 -12.06
N LEU A 12 -2.27 -0.05 -11.52
CA LEU A 12 -1.32 0.99 -11.92
C LEU A 12 0.12 0.53 -11.67
N ALA A 13 0.42 -0.02 -10.49
CA ALA A 13 1.73 -0.56 -10.15
C ALA A 13 2.17 -1.66 -11.13
N ALA A 14 1.28 -2.62 -11.42
CA ALA A 14 1.57 -3.71 -12.34
C ALA A 14 1.87 -3.21 -13.76
N LEU A 15 1.08 -2.28 -14.27
CA LEU A 15 1.27 -1.73 -15.62
C LEU A 15 2.54 -0.86 -15.71
N THR A 16 2.79 -0.01 -14.72
CA THR A 16 4.01 0.83 -14.67
C THR A 16 5.28 -0.04 -14.65
N ALA A 17 5.29 -1.10 -13.84
CA ALA A 17 6.43 -2.01 -13.82
C ALA A 17 6.58 -2.80 -15.12
N LEU A 18 5.47 -3.16 -15.78
CA LEU A 18 5.49 -3.86 -17.07
C LEU A 18 6.01 -2.96 -18.20
N GLU A 19 5.61 -1.69 -18.20
CA GLU A 19 6.11 -0.68 -19.14
C GLU A 19 7.62 -0.44 -18.93
N ALA A 20 8.09 -0.37 -17.68
CA ALA A 20 9.50 -0.16 -17.36
C ALA A 20 10.43 -1.27 -17.87
N VAL A 21 9.92 -2.44 -18.18
CA VAL A 21 10.68 -3.58 -18.72
C VAL A 21 10.30 -3.91 -20.17
N ASP A 22 9.64 -3.00 -20.89
CA ASP A 22 9.17 -3.21 -22.28
C ASP A 22 8.37 -4.52 -22.46
N CYS A 23 7.56 -4.89 -21.46
CA CYS A 23 6.81 -6.15 -21.41
C CYS A 23 7.68 -7.41 -21.44
N ASP A 24 8.96 -7.33 -21.10
CA ASP A 24 9.85 -8.48 -21.04
C ASP A 24 9.62 -9.31 -19.75
N LEU A 25 8.88 -10.39 -19.89
CA LEU A 25 8.57 -11.36 -18.84
C LEU A 25 9.46 -12.61 -18.91
N SER A 26 10.56 -12.58 -19.67
CA SER A 26 11.54 -13.65 -19.73
C SER A 26 12.27 -13.84 -18.39
N ASP A 27 13.13 -14.85 -18.29
CA ASP A 27 13.92 -15.18 -17.10
C ASP A 27 13.08 -15.35 -15.80
N GLY A 28 11.92 -15.98 -15.91
CA GLY A 28 11.04 -16.18 -14.78
C GLY A 28 10.56 -14.84 -14.19
N GLN A 29 10.43 -13.81 -15.02
CA GLN A 29 9.97 -12.46 -14.65
C GLN A 29 10.94 -11.69 -13.73
N ALA A 30 12.24 -12.01 -13.77
CA ALA A 30 13.22 -11.42 -12.88
C ALA A 30 13.28 -9.89 -13.00
N LYS A 31 13.31 -9.37 -14.24
CA LYS A 31 13.31 -7.92 -14.52
C LYS A 31 12.05 -7.24 -14.01
N TYR A 32 10.88 -7.82 -14.28
CA TYR A 32 9.60 -7.31 -13.85
C TYR A 32 9.48 -7.24 -12.32
N ARG A 33 9.91 -8.29 -11.62
CA ARG A 33 9.94 -8.31 -10.15
C ARG A 33 10.91 -7.29 -9.58
N ALA A 34 12.05 -7.07 -10.23
CA ALA A 34 12.98 -6.01 -9.83
C ALA A 34 12.36 -4.62 -10.00
N ALA A 35 11.71 -4.35 -11.14
CA ALA A 35 11.00 -3.10 -11.38
C ALA A 35 9.90 -2.85 -10.36
N LEU A 36 9.08 -3.86 -10.02
CA LEU A 36 8.07 -3.75 -8.96
C LEU A 36 8.69 -3.44 -7.58
N SER A 37 9.82 -4.08 -7.24
CA SER A 37 10.46 -3.91 -5.94
C SER A 37 11.08 -2.53 -5.75
N SER A 38 11.44 -1.85 -6.84
CA SER A 38 11.98 -0.49 -6.82
C SER A 38 10.99 0.59 -7.22
N LEU A 39 9.70 0.23 -7.31
CA LEU A 39 8.66 1.14 -7.78
C LEU A 39 8.41 2.25 -6.75
N GLU A 40 8.43 3.49 -7.22
CA GLU A 40 7.92 4.67 -6.53
C GLU A 40 6.68 5.14 -7.30
N LEU A 41 5.51 4.87 -6.76
CA LEU A 41 4.25 5.07 -7.44
C LEU A 41 3.50 6.28 -6.88
N GLU A 42 3.33 7.31 -7.70
CA GLU A 42 2.46 8.43 -7.36
C GLU A 42 1.00 8.01 -7.52
N THR A 43 0.22 8.15 -6.46
CA THR A 43 -1.20 7.76 -6.41
C THR A 43 -2.06 8.92 -5.92
N PRO A 44 -3.38 8.87 -6.10
CA PRO A 44 -4.29 9.90 -5.57
C PRO A 44 -4.22 10.10 -4.06
N THR A 45 -3.62 9.17 -3.32
CA THR A 45 -3.48 9.24 -1.85
C THR A 45 -2.04 9.45 -1.39
N GLY A 46 -1.13 9.76 -2.30
CA GLY A 46 0.28 9.99 -2.02
C GLY A 46 1.20 8.94 -2.64
N MET A 47 2.47 9.01 -2.30
CA MET A 47 3.49 8.09 -2.81
C MET A 47 3.35 6.72 -2.17
N VAL A 48 3.40 5.68 -2.99
CA VAL A 48 3.42 4.28 -2.55
C VAL A 48 4.70 3.60 -3.00
N THR A 49 5.37 2.95 -2.07
CA THR A 49 6.56 2.12 -2.32
C THR A 49 6.37 0.72 -1.75
N LEU A 50 7.28 -0.20 -2.02
CA LEU A 50 7.30 -1.52 -1.39
C LEU A 50 8.51 -1.63 -0.45
N ASP A 51 8.29 -2.22 0.72
CA ASP A 51 9.37 -2.60 1.62
C ASP A 51 10.09 -3.87 1.17
N ALA A 52 11.13 -4.28 1.89
CA ALA A 52 11.91 -5.49 1.60
C ALA A 52 11.06 -6.79 1.64
N ASN A 53 9.93 -6.78 2.32
CA ASN A 53 8.97 -7.87 2.42
C ASN A 53 7.85 -7.77 1.37
N ARG A 54 7.95 -6.82 0.43
CA ARG A 54 6.97 -6.55 -0.63
C ARG A 54 5.61 -6.08 -0.09
N GLN A 55 5.62 -5.45 1.08
CA GLN A 55 4.44 -4.79 1.64
C GLN A 55 4.46 -3.31 1.26
N ALA A 56 3.27 -2.76 1.02
CA ALA A 56 3.15 -1.36 0.66
C ALA A 56 3.51 -0.45 1.86
N VAL A 57 4.31 0.57 1.57
CA VAL A 57 4.53 1.72 2.43
C VAL A 57 3.76 2.88 1.81
N ALA A 58 2.82 3.45 2.54
CA ALA A 58 1.87 4.43 2.00
C ALA A 58 1.42 5.42 3.07
N ASP A 59 0.84 6.52 2.63
CA ASP A 59 0.20 7.47 3.53
C ASP A 59 -1.13 6.92 4.05
N ILE A 60 -1.38 7.09 5.34
CA ILE A 60 -2.64 6.72 5.99
C ILE A 60 -3.43 8.01 6.30
N CYS A 61 -4.62 8.10 5.74
CA CYS A 61 -5.51 9.23 5.92
C CYS A 61 -6.59 8.94 6.97
N LEU A 62 -6.68 9.79 7.99
CA LEU A 62 -7.85 9.84 8.86
C LEU A 62 -8.86 10.78 8.21
N THR A 63 -10.09 10.32 8.05
CA THR A 63 -11.17 11.10 7.43
C THR A 63 -12.35 11.25 8.37
N GLU A 64 -13.11 12.33 8.20
CA GLU A 64 -14.44 12.53 8.78
C GLU A 64 -15.46 12.65 7.65
N VAL A 65 -16.70 12.25 7.93
CA VAL A 65 -17.81 12.50 6.99
C VAL A 65 -18.21 13.95 7.10
N ALA A 66 -18.17 14.67 5.99
CA ALA A 66 -18.59 16.07 5.88
C ALA A 66 -19.66 16.23 4.79
N GLU A 67 -20.41 17.30 4.85
CA GLU A 67 -21.41 17.69 3.87
C GLU A 67 -20.85 18.81 2.98
N ALA A 68 -21.01 18.67 1.67
CA ALA A 68 -20.69 19.68 0.69
C ALA A 68 -21.86 20.69 0.51
N ASP A 69 -21.60 21.81 -0.18
CA ASP A 69 -22.58 22.88 -0.39
C ASP A 69 -23.84 22.41 -1.15
N ASP A 70 -23.73 21.34 -1.92
CA ASP A 70 -24.84 20.72 -2.66
C ASP A 70 -25.62 19.68 -1.85
N GLY A 71 -25.27 19.48 -0.57
CA GLY A 71 -25.87 18.49 0.33
C GLY A 71 -25.32 17.08 0.18
N SER A 72 -24.34 16.83 -0.71
CA SER A 72 -23.70 15.53 -0.83
C SER A 72 -22.72 15.26 0.32
N LEU A 73 -22.62 14.00 0.74
CA LEU A 73 -21.67 13.59 1.77
C LEU A 73 -20.35 13.14 1.14
N TYR A 74 -19.25 13.55 1.74
CA TYR A 74 -17.91 13.14 1.32
C TYR A 74 -16.98 12.87 2.50
N ASN A 75 -15.88 12.17 2.26
CA ASN A 75 -14.83 11.94 3.25
C ASN A 75 -13.79 13.06 3.18
N LYS A 76 -13.83 13.96 4.16
CA LYS A 76 -12.83 15.01 4.33
C LYS A 76 -11.62 14.48 5.07
N VAL A 77 -10.44 14.64 4.48
CA VAL A 77 -9.18 14.26 5.15
C VAL A 77 -8.89 15.27 6.25
N VAL A 78 -8.76 14.79 7.49
CA VAL A 78 -8.46 15.62 8.68
C VAL A 78 -7.02 15.43 9.16
N LYS A 79 -6.41 14.30 8.85
CA LYS A 79 -5.01 14.01 9.20
C LYS A 79 -4.40 13.04 8.20
N VAL A 80 -3.14 13.29 7.84
CA VAL A 80 -2.31 12.34 7.09
C VAL A 80 -1.15 11.90 7.97
N THR A 81 -0.93 10.59 8.05
CA THR A 81 0.28 10.00 8.63
C THR A 81 1.10 9.46 7.47
N PRO A 82 2.26 10.07 7.15
CA PRO A 82 2.99 9.71 5.94
C PRO A 82 3.76 8.41 6.09
N GLN A 83 3.92 7.70 4.97
CA GLN A 83 4.84 6.57 4.79
C GLN A 83 4.77 5.51 5.89
N VAL A 84 3.57 5.03 6.17
CA VAL A 84 3.32 4.02 7.20
C VAL A 84 3.62 2.62 6.64
N PRO A 85 4.61 1.89 7.20
CA PRO A 85 4.87 0.50 6.85
C PRO A 85 3.92 -0.45 7.57
N GLN A 86 3.91 -1.73 7.18
CA GLN A 86 3.11 -2.76 7.86
C GLN A 86 3.44 -2.91 9.35
N THR A 87 4.66 -2.55 9.76
CA THR A 87 5.11 -2.67 11.16
C THR A 87 4.58 -1.56 12.07
N MET A 88 3.96 -0.50 11.50
CA MET A 88 3.43 0.67 12.23
C MET A 88 4.44 1.29 13.21
N GLY A 89 5.73 1.28 12.84
CA GLY A 89 6.82 1.83 13.66
C GLY A 89 7.48 0.84 14.63
N MET A 90 7.02 -0.41 14.68
CA MET A 90 7.73 -1.48 15.37
C MET A 90 9.01 -1.84 14.59
N ASP A 91 10.03 -2.31 15.29
CA ASP A 91 11.21 -2.90 14.65
C ASP A 91 10.81 -4.07 13.75
N PRO A 92 11.26 -4.13 12.48
CA PRO A 92 10.83 -5.14 11.52
C PRO A 92 11.12 -6.58 11.96
N GLU A 93 12.25 -6.86 12.61
CA GLU A 93 12.58 -8.20 13.07
C GLU A 93 11.68 -8.61 14.24
N ALA A 94 11.44 -7.70 15.17
CA ALA A 94 10.52 -7.92 16.28
C ALA A 94 9.08 -8.13 15.77
N PHE A 95 8.64 -7.39 14.75
CA PHE A 95 7.33 -7.57 14.14
C PHE A 95 7.19 -8.94 13.49
N LEU A 96 8.18 -9.36 12.70
CA LEU A 96 8.16 -10.67 12.03
C LEU A 96 8.26 -11.84 13.01
N ALA A 97 8.94 -11.64 14.15
CA ALA A 97 9.03 -12.63 15.23
C ALA A 97 7.69 -12.92 15.92
N LEU A 98 6.68 -12.02 15.79
CA LEU A 98 5.31 -12.29 16.26
C LEU A 98 4.65 -13.46 15.53
N GLY A 99 5.14 -13.80 14.33
CA GLY A 99 4.57 -14.85 13.49
C GLY A 99 3.24 -14.46 12.85
N PRO A 100 2.63 -15.39 12.11
CA PRO A 100 1.36 -15.12 11.44
C PRO A 100 0.24 -14.91 12.45
N VAL A 101 -0.63 -13.93 12.17
CA VAL A 101 -1.84 -13.68 12.96
C VAL A 101 -2.77 -14.89 12.87
N GLY A 102 -3.25 -15.34 14.00
CA GLY A 102 -4.12 -16.50 14.10
C GLY A 102 -5.03 -16.41 15.32
N ARG A 103 -5.75 -17.52 15.58
CA ARG A 103 -6.69 -17.58 16.71
C ARG A 103 -5.97 -17.40 18.06
N ASP A 104 -4.75 -17.92 18.15
CA ASP A 104 -3.96 -17.97 19.39
C ASP A 104 -2.76 -17.01 19.34
N ASN A 105 -2.63 -16.16 18.29
CA ASN A 105 -1.56 -15.20 18.12
C ASN A 105 -2.03 -13.90 17.44
N PRO A 106 -2.11 -12.74 18.16
CA PRO A 106 -2.01 -12.64 19.62
C PRO A 106 -3.22 -13.29 20.30
N GLU A 107 -3.07 -13.67 21.56
CA GLU A 107 -4.19 -14.19 22.34
C GLU A 107 -5.32 -13.15 22.42
N CYS A 108 -6.54 -13.59 22.11
CA CYS A 108 -7.73 -12.77 22.31
C CYS A 108 -7.97 -12.62 23.83
N LYS A 109 -7.89 -11.41 24.34
CA LYS A 109 -8.21 -11.07 25.72
C LYS A 109 -9.68 -10.73 25.88
#